data_18234c36cb6e160982e5f336a165f940
#
_entry.id   18234c36cb6e160982e5f336a165f940
#
_cell.length_a   1.000
_cell.length_b   1.000
_cell.length_c   1.000
_cell.angle_alpha   90.00
_cell.angle_beta   90.00
_cell.angle_gamma   90.00
#
_symmetry.space_group_name_H-M   'P 1'
#
loop_
_entity.id
_entity.type
_entity.pdbx_description
1 polymer ?
#
loop_
_entity_poly.entity_id
_entity_poly.type
_entity_poly.pdbx_seq_one_letter_code
_entity_poly.pdbx_strand_id
1 'polypeptide(L)'
;MNKILYWSPFTSKVATVKSVINSAEAVNKYLNDKYKAVIVDAVNEWDDYAQELNKKNIDIIHLNKNSIFHSFKKNGFLRSRIAYFYIFFKSLIPLHNQLTTKKPKYLIIHLITSLPLLMFIFKNYETKLILRVSGLPKMTFIRKFIWKLSSKK
;
A
#
# COMPACT_ATOMS: atom_id res chain seq x y z
N MET A 1 -11.76 17.18 -3.92
CA MET A 1 -10.91 16.79 -2.79
C MET A 1 -9.83 15.82 -3.26
N ASN A 2 -8.55 16.12 -2.98
CA ASN A 2 -7.43 15.29 -3.40
C ASN A 2 -7.37 14.00 -2.59
N LYS A 3 -7.08 12.85 -3.24
CA LYS A 3 -6.92 11.58 -2.54
C LYS A 3 -5.47 11.32 -2.15
N ILE A 4 -5.28 10.78 -0.94
CA ILE A 4 -4.04 10.18 -0.47
C ILE A 4 -4.28 8.68 -0.35
N LEU A 5 -3.59 7.89 -1.17
CA LEU A 5 -3.67 6.44 -1.11
C LEU A 5 -2.61 5.89 -0.15
N TYR A 6 -3.01 4.94 0.68
CA TYR A 6 -2.11 4.19 1.57
C TYR A 6 -1.92 2.78 1.02
N TRP A 7 -0.72 2.49 0.56
CA TRP A 7 -0.30 1.15 0.15
C TRP A 7 0.45 0.48 1.29
N SER A 8 -0.18 -0.49 1.90
CA SER A 8 0.40 -1.24 3.03
C SER A 8 -0.14 -2.67 3.08
N PRO A 9 0.02 -3.48 2.03
CA PRO A 9 -0.43 -4.86 2.06
C PRO A 9 0.41 -5.66 3.07
N PHE A 10 -0.24 -6.59 3.77
CA PHE A 10 0.40 -7.40 4.81
C PHE A 10 -0.04 -8.87 4.69
N THR A 11 0.86 -9.77 5.11
CA THR A 11 0.61 -11.21 5.10
C THR A 11 0.33 -11.78 6.49
N SER A 12 0.50 -10.96 7.53
CA SER A 12 0.22 -11.30 8.94
C SER A 12 -0.09 -10.03 9.72
N LYS A 13 -0.71 -10.16 10.90
CA LYS A 13 -0.98 -9.00 11.77
C LYS A 13 0.33 -8.38 12.22
N VAL A 14 0.56 -7.13 11.84
CA VAL A 14 1.78 -6.36 12.15
C VAL A 14 1.42 -5.01 12.75
N ALA A 15 2.29 -4.47 13.60
CA ALA A 15 2.08 -3.17 14.24
C ALA A 15 1.89 -2.01 13.23
N THR A 16 2.45 -2.15 12.03
CA THR A 16 2.31 -1.18 10.95
C THR A 16 0.85 -0.93 10.55
N VAL A 17 -0.04 -1.93 10.67
CA VAL A 17 -1.47 -1.78 10.36
C VAL A 17 -2.09 -0.67 11.19
N LYS A 18 -1.92 -0.68 12.52
CA LYS A 18 -2.41 0.38 13.41
C LYS A 18 -1.80 1.74 13.06
N SER A 19 -0.53 1.77 12.72
CA SER A 19 0.15 3.00 12.31
C SER A 19 -0.44 3.60 11.02
N VAL A 20 -0.83 2.76 10.08
CA VAL A 20 -1.51 3.18 8.83
C VAL A 20 -2.90 3.73 9.14
N ILE A 21 -3.70 3.00 9.93
CA ILE A 21 -5.05 3.44 10.34
C ILE A 21 -4.99 4.80 11.04
N ASN A 22 -4.12 4.95 12.04
CA ASN A 22 -3.97 6.21 12.78
C ASN A 22 -3.52 7.37 11.88
N SER A 23 -2.62 7.10 10.92
CA SER A 23 -2.18 8.10 9.96
C SER A 23 -3.30 8.52 9.01
N ALA A 24 -4.08 7.57 8.50
CA ALA A 24 -5.22 7.84 7.62
C ALA A 24 -6.33 8.61 8.36
N GLU A 25 -6.62 8.22 9.61
CA GLU A 25 -7.56 8.94 10.48
C GLU A 25 -7.13 10.39 10.72
N ALA A 26 -5.85 10.61 11.02
CA ALA A 26 -5.31 11.95 11.22
C ALA A 26 -5.46 12.83 9.97
N VAL A 27 -5.23 12.29 8.78
CA VAL A 27 -5.47 13.00 7.52
C VAL A 27 -6.95 13.39 7.39
N ASN A 28 -7.86 12.44 7.61
CA ASN A 28 -9.30 12.70 7.51
C ASN A 28 -9.81 13.64 8.61
N LYS A 29 -9.15 13.71 9.76
CA LYS A 29 -9.55 14.59 10.87
C LYS A 29 -9.00 16.01 10.73
N TYR A 30 -7.73 16.15 10.34
CA TYR A 30 -7.03 17.44 10.39
C TYR A 30 -6.79 18.08 9.02
N LEU A 31 -6.98 17.34 7.94
CA LEU A 31 -6.75 17.81 6.57
C LEU A 31 -7.96 17.57 5.65
N ASN A 32 -9.15 17.41 6.24
CA ASN A 32 -10.39 17.05 5.55
C ASN A 32 -10.81 18.04 4.47
N ASP A 33 -10.45 19.33 4.58
CA ASP A 33 -10.77 20.35 3.56
C ASP A 33 -9.99 20.12 2.25
N LYS A 34 -8.81 19.49 2.31
CA LYS A 34 -7.89 19.37 1.18
C LYS A 34 -7.71 17.93 0.71
N TYR A 35 -7.70 16.99 1.66
CA TYR A 35 -7.34 15.60 1.40
C TYR A 35 -8.31 14.60 2.00
N LYS A 36 -8.47 13.47 1.31
CA LYS A 36 -9.14 12.28 1.82
C LYS A 36 -8.18 11.10 1.78
N ALA A 37 -7.97 10.48 2.94
CA ALA A 37 -7.18 9.26 3.06
C ALA A 37 -8.02 8.05 2.61
N VAL A 38 -7.40 7.18 1.83
CA VAL A 38 -8.01 5.95 1.32
C VAL A 38 -7.01 4.83 1.43
N ILE A 39 -7.41 3.71 2.03
CA ILE A 39 -6.57 2.52 2.12
C ILE A 39 -6.74 1.69 0.84
N VAL A 40 -5.63 1.24 0.28
CA VAL A 40 -5.60 0.32 -0.85
C VAL A 40 -5.48 -1.10 -0.31
N ASP A 41 -6.54 -1.87 -0.50
CA ASP A 41 -6.61 -3.28 -0.21
C ASP A 41 -6.20 -4.07 -1.45
N ALA A 42 -5.08 -4.77 -1.37
CA ALA A 42 -4.49 -5.45 -2.51
C ALA A 42 -5.20 -6.78 -2.82
N VAL A 43 -5.49 -7.58 -1.79
CA VAL A 43 -5.97 -8.96 -1.92
C VAL A 43 -6.91 -9.37 -0.78
N ASN A 44 -7.71 -8.45 -0.27
CA ASN A 44 -8.64 -8.61 0.85
C ASN A 44 -7.97 -8.80 2.22
N GLU A 45 -6.74 -8.32 2.36
CA GLU A 45 -6.02 -8.38 3.64
C GLU A 45 -6.56 -7.42 4.70
N TRP A 46 -7.34 -6.42 4.29
CA TRP A 46 -7.94 -5.42 5.18
C TRP A 46 -9.35 -5.78 5.67
N ASP A 47 -9.94 -6.91 5.24
CA ASP A 47 -11.31 -7.30 5.60
C ASP A 47 -11.52 -7.38 7.13
N ASP A 48 -10.56 -7.93 7.87
CA ASP A 48 -10.60 -8.01 9.35
C ASP A 48 -10.69 -6.62 10.03
N TYR A 49 -10.31 -5.56 9.32
CA TYR A 49 -10.29 -4.17 9.82
C TYR A 49 -11.42 -3.30 9.27
N ALA A 50 -12.29 -3.85 8.42
CA ALA A 50 -13.35 -3.09 7.74
C ALA A 50 -14.25 -2.32 8.71
N GLN A 51 -14.63 -2.92 9.83
CA GLN A 51 -15.44 -2.27 10.86
C GLN A 51 -14.71 -1.10 11.54
N GLU A 52 -13.42 -1.27 11.86
CA GLU A 52 -12.60 -0.22 12.47
C GLU A 52 -12.42 0.96 11.51
N LEU A 53 -12.14 0.67 10.24
CA LEU A 53 -11.97 1.68 9.20
C LEU A 53 -13.26 2.47 8.96
N ASN A 54 -14.40 1.78 8.94
CA ASN A 54 -15.70 2.43 8.78
C ASN A 54 -16.02 3.36 9.96
N LYS A 55 -15.77 2.94 11.21
CA LYS A 55 -15.92 3.80 12.40
C LYS A 55 -15.05 5.05 12.36
N LYS A 56 -13.89 4.99 11.70
CA LYS A 56 -12.94 6.10 11.54
C LYS A 56 -13.14 6.90 10.25
N ASN A 57 -14.22 6.60 9.51
CA ASN A 57 -14.53 7.22 8.22
C ASN A 57 -13.36 7.15 7.20
N ILE A 58 -12.70 6.00 7.14
CA ILE A 58 -11.60 5.72 6.22
C ILE A 58 -12.11 4.82 5.09
N ASP A 59 -12.08 5.31 3.85
CA ASP A 59 -12.48 4.53 2.68
C ASP A 59 -11.45 3.44 2.35
N ILE A 60 -11.93 2.36 1.75
CA ILE A 60 -11.11 1.28 1.22
C ILE A 60 -11.32 1.17 -0.30
N ILE A 61 -10.24 0.97 -1.04
CA ILE A 61 -10.27 0.57 -2.44
C ILE A 61 -9.78 -0.87 -2.56
N HIS A 62 -10.70 -1.79 -2.87
CA HIS A 62 -10.34 -3.17 -3.15
C HIS A 62 -9.81 -3.29 -4.59
N LEU A 63 -8.55 -3.69 -4.75
CA LEU A 63 -7.97 -3.93 -6.07
C LEU A 63 -8.43 -5.26 -6.67
N ASN A 64 -8.63 -6.27 -5.83
CA ASN A 64 -9.05 -7.61 -6.23
C ASN A 64 -10.17 -8.11 -5.32
N LYS A 65 -11.41 -8.16 -5.81
CA LYS A 65 -12.58 -8.54 -5.02
C LYS A 65 -12.63 -10.03 -4.65
N ASN A 66 -12.10 -10.90 -5.51
CA ASN A 66 -12.13 -12.36 -5.34
C ASN A 66 -10.72 -12.90 -5.12
N SER A 67 -10.14 -12.59 -3.97
CA SER A 67 -8.81 -13.04 -3.63
C SER A 67 -8.86 -14.35 -2.83
N ILE A 68 -7.99 -15.29 -3.18
CA ILE A 68 -7.76 -16.52 -2.40
C ILE A 68 -6.76 -16.29 -1.26
N PHE A 69 -6.45 -15.03 -0.94
CA PHE A 69 -5.41 -14.69 0.04
C PHE A 69 -5.65 -15.33 1.41
N HIS A 70 -6.91 -15.38 1.86
CA HIS A 70 -7.27 -16.04 3.12
C HIS A 70 -6.99 -17.55 3.14
N SER A 71 -6.87 -18.18 1.96
CA SER A 71 -6.51 -19.59 1.83
C SER A 71 -5.02 -19.86 2.05
N PHE A 72 -4.17 -18.83 1.97
CA PHE A 72 -2.75 -18.98 2.28
C PHE A 72 -2.56 -19.01 3.80
N LYS A 73 -2.45 -20.23 4.35
CA LYS A 73 -2.09 -20.42 5.76
C LYS A 73 -0.76 -19.71 6.05
N LYS A 74 -0.77 -18.84 7.08
CA LYS A 74 0.24 -17.80 7.33
C LYS A 74 1.60 -18.30 7.86
N ASN A 75 1.82 -19.61 7.98
CA ASN A 75 3.00 -20.18 8.63
C ASN A 75 3.99 -20.78 7.63
N GLY A 76 5.21 -20.24 7.60
CA GLY A 76 6.34 -20.76 6.84
C GLY A 76 7.00 -19.73 5.91
N PHE A 77 8.34 -19.78 5.84
CA PHE A 77 9.16 -18.86 5.06
C PHE A 77 8.84 -18.88 3.55
N LEU A 78 8.64 -20.05 2.97
CA LEU A 78 8.30 -20.20 1.55
C LEU A 78 6.90 -19.64 1.24
N ARG A 79 5.92 -19.88 2.11
CA ARG A 79 4.54 -19.43 1.92
C ARG A 79 4.42 -17.90 1.97
N SER A 80 5.18 -17.25 2.85
CA SER A 80 5.20 -15.78 2.90
C SER A 80 5.78 -15.17 1.62
N ARG A 81 6.74 -15.82 0.97
CA ARG A 81 7.27 -15.39 -0.33
C ARG A 81 6.28 -15.59 -1.46
N ILE A 82 5.58 -16.74 -1.49
CA ILE A 82 4.51 -16.99 -2.47
C ILE A 82 3.40 -15.93 -2.31
N ALA A 83 2.96 -15.66 -1.09
CA ALA A 83 1.97 -14.62 -0.82
C ALA A 83 2.44 -13.22 -1.28
N TYR A 84 3.73 -12.90 -1.07
CA TYR A 84 4.34 -11.68 -1.55
C TYR A 84 4.28 -11.56 -3.08
N PHE A 85 4.68 -12.61 -3.82
CA PHE A 85 4.60 -12.62 -5.28
C PHE A 85 3.15 -12.56 -5.76
N TYR A 86 2.25 -13.26 -5.08
CA TYR A 86 0.83 -13.20 -5.39
C TYR A 86 0.29 -11.77 -5.28
N ILE A 87 0.54 -11.08 -4.17
CA ILE A 87 0.17 -9.67 -3.98
C ILE A 87 0.78 -8.81 -5.09
N PHE A 88 2.08 -9.00 -5.37
CA PHE A 88 2.80 -8.22 -6.37
C PHE A 88 2.13 -8.32 -7.75
N PHE A 89 1.95 -9.52 -8.28
CA PHE A 89 1.41 -9.71 -9.63
C PHE A 89 -0.08 -9.38 -9.73
N LYS A 90 -0.88 -9.74 -8.74
CA LYS A 90 -2.32 -9.45 -8.73
C LYS A 90 -2.61 -7.96 -8.63
N SER A 91 -1.75 -7.20 -7.98
CA SER A 91 -1.97 -5.76 -7.77
C SER A 91 -1.34 -4.88 -8.85
N LEU A 92 -0.48 -5.41 -9.73
CA LEU A 92 0.27 -4.62 -10.72
C LEU A 92 -0.67 -3.79 -11.62
N ILE A 93 -1.56 -4.46 -12.33
CA ILE A 93 -2.50 -3.80 -13.27
C ILE A 93 -3.55 -2.96 -12.52
N PRO A 94 -4.22 -3.47 -11.48
CA PRO A 94 -5.22 -2.69 -10.76
C PRO A 94 -4.64 -1.43 -10.10
N LEU A 95 -3.46 -1.50 -9.49
CA LEU A 95 -2.81 -0.33 -8.90
C LEU A 95 -2.40 0.67 -9.98
N HIS A 96 -1.86 0.18 -11.10
CA HIS A 96 -1.54 1.01 -12.25
C HIS A 96 -2.77 1.81 -12.73
N ASN A 97 -3.92 1.13 -12.88
CA ASN A 97 -5.15 1.76 -13.29
C ASN A 97 -5.63 2.81 -12.27
N GLN A 98 -5.52 2.54 -10.97
CA GLN A 98 -5.84 3.55 -9.94
C GLN A 98 -4.97 4.80 -10.06
N LEU A 99 -3.66 4.63 -10.27
CA LEU A 99 -2.73 5.75 -10.39
C LEU A 99 -2.93 6.57 -11.67
N THR A 100 -3.31 5.93 -12.77
CA THR A 100 -3.47 6.60 -14.07
C THR A 100 -4.85 7.24 -14.24
N THR A 101 -5.92 6.57 -13.79
CA THR A 101 -7.30 7.06 -13.99
C THR A 101 -7.75 7.99 -12.87
N LYS A 102 -7.43 7.66 -11.61
CA LYS A 102 -7.88 8.46 -10.45
C LYS A 102 -6.88 9.54 -10.04
N LYS A 103 -5.63 9.45 -10.50
CA LYS A 103 -4.55 10.43 -10.28
C LYS A 103 -4.52 10.95 -8.84
N PRO A 104 -4.39 10.09 -7.82
CA PRO A 104 -4.33 10.52 -6.44
C PRO A 104 -3.15 11.47 -6.24
N LYS A 105 -3.25 12.43 -5.32
CA LYS A 105 -2.18 13.41 -5.09
C LYS A 105 -0.93 12.75 -4.51
N TYR A 106 -1.13 11.80 -3.59
CA TYR A 106 -0.04 11.08 -2.94
C TYR A 106 -0.33 9.58 -2.88
N LEU A 107 0.72 8.78 -3.01
CA LEU A 107 0.75 7.36 -2.66
C LEU A 107 1.76 7.17 -1.53
N ILE A 108 1.28 6.87 -0.32
CA ILE A 108 2.11 6.59 0.85
C ILE A 108 2.31 5.08 0.94
N ILE A 109 3.55 4.62 0.87
CA ILE A 109 3.90 3.20 0.90
C ILE A 109 4.59 2.82 2.20
N HIS A 110 4.13 1.73 2.84
CA HIS A 110 4.66 1.24 4.11
C HIS A 110 5.28 -0.16 3.97
N LEU A 111 4.50 -1.13 3.50
CA LEU A 111 4.90 -2.53 3.36
C LEU A 111 4.87 -2.95 1.90
N ILE A 112 5.60 -4.02 1.57
CA ILE A 112 5.70 -4.54 0.19
C ILE A 112 5.99 -3.39 -0.79
N THR A 113 7.05 -2.65 -0.51
CA THR A 113 7.37 -1.38 -1.19
C THR A 113 7.84 -1.57 -2.63
N SER A 114 8.31 -2.77 -3.00
CA SER A 114 8.93 -3.03 -4.30
C SER A 114 7.98 -2.78 -5.48
N LEU A 115 6.70 -3.16 -5.37
CA LEU A 115 5.75 -2.95 -6.47
C LEU A 115 5.57 -1.47 -6.82
N PRO A 116 5.15 -0.59 -5.89
CA PRO A 116 5.01 0.82 -6.24
C PRO A 116 6.33 1.46 -6.68
N LEU A 117 7.44 1.15 -6.02
CA LEU A 117 8.75 1.69 -6.38
C LEU A 117 9.14 1.33 -7.82
N LEU A 118 8.98 0.06 -8.22
CA LEU A 118 9.25 -0.37 -9.61
C LEU A 118 8.32 0.33 -10.59
N MET A 119 7.03 0.43 -10.29
CA MET A 119 6.09 1.12 -11.16
C MET A 119 6.50 2.57 -11.40
N PHE A 120 6.95 3.30 -10.37
CA PHE A 120 7.40 4.69 -10.49
C PHE A 120 8.76 4.81 -11.19
N ILE A 121 9.62 3.78 -11.16
CA ILE A 121 10.85 3.74 -11.96
C ILE A 121 10.52 3.67 -13.46
N PHE A 122 9.58 2.81 -13.84
CA PHE A 122 9.27 2.56 -15.24
C PHE A 122 8.26 3.54 -15.85
N LYS A 123 7.45 4.19 -15.02
CA LYS A 123 6.45 5.15 -15.50
C LYS A 123 6.38 6.40 -14.64
N ASN A 124 6.24 7.55 -15.28
CA ASN A 124 5.97 8.81 -14.60
C ASN A 124 4.47 8.90 -14.32
N TYR A 125 4.11 8.99 -13.04
CA TYR A 125 2.76 9.26 -12.58
C TYR A 125 2.66 10.71 -12.09
N GLU A 126 1.49 11.32 -12.21
CA GLU A 126 1.22 12.64 -11.60
C GLU A 126 1.17 12.57 -10.05
N THR A 127 1.01 11.35 -9.53
CA THR A 127 0.99 11.04 -8.10
C THR A 127 2.37 11.15 -7.49
N LYS A 128 2.51 11.87 -6.38
CA LYS A 128 3.77 11.91 -5.61
C LYS A 128 3.89 10.68 -4.71
N LEU A 129 5.04 10.02 -4.77
CA LEU A 129 5.33 8.84 -3.97
C LEU A 129 5.97 9.23 -2.63
N ILE A 130 5.46 8.70 -1.53
CA ILE A 130 6.02 8.88 -0.18
C ILE A 130 6.35 7.50 0.38
N LEU A 131 7.63 7.24 0.63
CA LEU A 131 8.09 6.03 1.29
C LEU A 131 8.18 6.27 2.80
N ARG A 132 7.36 5.55 3.57
CA ARG A 132 7.47 5.54 5.03
C ARG A 132 8.18 4.28 5.49
N VAL A 133 9.27 4.46 6.21
CA VAL A 133 10.12 3.38 6.73
C VAL A 133 9.99 3.34 8.26
N SER A 134 9.65 2.18 8.80
CA SER A 134 9.61 1.93 10.25
C SER A 134 10.91 1.23 10.65
N GLY A 135 11.83 1.97 11.26
CA GLY A 135 13.14 1.48 11.66
C GLY A 135 14.19 1.48 10.53
N LEU A 136 15.39 1.02 10.84
CA LEU A 136 16.48 0.91 9.88
C LEU A 136 16.33 -0.40 9.07
N PRO A 137 15.98 -0.32 7.78
CA PRO A 137 15.85 -1.52 6.97
C PRO A 137 17.24 -2.10 6.64
N LYS A 138 17.35 -3.42 6.61
CA LYS A 138 18.55 -4.07 6.05
C LYS A 138 18.70 -3.65 4.58
N MET A 139 19.76 -2.91 4.30
CA MET A 139 20.04 -2.36 2.96
C MET A 139 20.78 -3.41 2.12
N THR A 140 20.04 -4.29 1.47
CA THR A 140 20.61 -5.17 0.44
C THR A 140 20.95 -4.37 -0.82
N PHE A 141 21.87 -4.87 -1.66
CA PHE A 141 22.25 -4.22 -2.92
C PHE A 141 21.05 -3.89 -3.80
N ILE A 142 20.14 -4.85 -3.97
CA ILE A 142 18.90 -4.68 -4.76
C ILE A 142 18.04 -3.54 -4.19
N ARG A 143 17.87 -3.49 -2.86
CA ARG A 143 17.06 -2.44 -2.22
C ARG A 143 17.69 -1.07 -2.40
N LYS A 144 19.01 -0.95 -2.20
CA LYS A 144 19.76 0.29 -2.46
C LYS A 144 19.56 0.77 -3.89
N PHE A 145 19.69 -0.14 -4.84
CA PHE A 145 19.55 0.17 -6.27
C PHE A 145 18.13 0.67 -6.62
N ILE A 146 17.09 -0.05 -6.19
CA ILE A 146 15.69 0.33 -6.42
C ILE A 146 15.40 1.69 -5.77
N TRP A 147 15.82 1.91 -4.53
CA TRP A 147 15.59 3.18 -3.83
C TRP A 147 16.31 4.34 -4.50
N LYS A 148 17.56 4.14 -4.91
CA LYS A 148 18.34 5.17 -5.64
C LYS A 148 17.69 5.53 -6.99
N LEU A 149 17.15 4.56 -7.71
CA LEU A 149 16.45 4.83 -8.96
C LEU A 149 15.12 5.56 -8.74
N SER A 150 14.35 5.14 -7.74
CA SER A 150 13.05 5.76 -7.45
C SER A 150 13.16 7.18 -6.87
N SER A 151 14.26 7.52 -6.19
CA SER A 151 14.48 8.86 -5.62
C SER A 151 14.90 9.92 -6.64
N LYS A 152 15.24 9.52 -7.87
CA LYS A 152 15.63 10.45 -8.95
C LYS A 152 14.43 10.97 -9.76
N LYS A 153 13.24 10.51 -9.43
CA LYS A 153 11.98 10.90 -10.07
C LYS A 153 11.02 11.55 -9.07
#